data_cc5abc9f51a3c2942b349136e758c812
#
_entry.id   cc5abc9f51a3c2942b349136e758c812
#
_cell.length_a   1.000
_cell.length_b   1.000
_cell.length_c   1.000
_cell.angle_alpha   90.00
_cell.angle_beta   90.00
_cell.angle_gamma   90.00
#
_symmetry.space_group_name_H-M   'P 1'
#
loop_
_entity.id
_entity.type
_entity.pdbx_description
1 polymer ?
#
loop_
_entity_poly.entity_id
_entity_poly.type
_entity_poly.pdbx_seq_one_letter_code
_entity_poly.pdbx_strand_id
1 'polypeptide(L)'
;MRDAAYLPCMADLFGGTEPAASPSEVSASAPLADRLRPARLEEVVGQEHRTGPEGAIGRMVAAGKLSSIILWGPPGTGKTTTARLLADAVGLRFVAISAVFSGVADLKKVFAEAKEHARIGQRTLLFVDEIHRFNRAQQDGFLPFVEDGTVTLVGATTENPSFELNAALLSRAQVLILRRLDHPALSQLLDRAEAIEGRPLPLTPDARDALVASADGDGRFLLNQAETLYSVSFDAPLDPAGLSAFLQRRVAVYDKDR
;
A
#
# COMPACT_ATOMS: atom_id res chain seq x y z
N MET A 1 51.79 -14.09 -20.63
CA MET A 1 51.32 -13.87 -22.01
C MET A 1 49.87 -14.33 -22.11
N ARG A 2 49.02 -13.43 -22.51
CA ARG A 2 47.61 -13.49 -22.90
C ARG A 2 46.59 -13.24 -21.79
N ASP A 3 46.18 -11.99 -21.79
CA ASP A 3 44.96 -11.43 -21.20
C ASP A 3 43.73 -12.22 -21.68
N ALA A 4 42.82 -12.49 -20.75
CA ALA A 4 41.45 -12.82 -21.03
C ALA A 4 40.57 -11.73 -20.44
N ALA A 5 40.03 -10.91 -21.35
CA ALA A 5 39.14 -9.80 -21.07
C ALA A 5 37.88 -10.24 -20.36
N TYR A 6 37.58 -9.58 -19.26
CA TYR A 6 36.29 -9.61 -18.60
C TYR A 6 35.27 -8.84 -19.45
N LEU A 7 34.30 -9.55 -20.03
CA LEU A 7 33.08 -8.98 -20.55
C LEU A 7 32.07 -8.86 -19.39
N PRO A 8 31.54 -7.68 -19.09
CA PRO A 8 30.44 -7.58 -18.14
C PRO A 8 29.16 -8.13 -18.78
N CYS A 9 28.55 -9.09 -18.10
CA CYS A 9 27.25 -9.66 -18.42
C CYS A 9 26.18 -8.56 -18.26
N MET A 10 25.65 -8.08 -19.37
CA MET A 10 24.45 -7.25 -19.43
C MET A 10 23.23 -8.16 -19.26
N ALA A 11 22.89 -8.48 -18.03
CA ALA A 11 21.61 -9.08 -17.68
C ALA A 11 21.28 -8.68 -16.26
N ASP A 12 20.52 -7.60 -16.10
CA ASP A 12 19.59 -7.36 -14.99
C ASP A 12 19.01 -5.94 -15.10
N LEU A 13 18.22 -5.72 -16.16
CA LEU A 13 17.45 -4.48 -16.30
C LEU A 13 15.95 -4.67 -16.04
N PHE A 14 15.51 -5.85 -15.63
CA PHE A 14 14.12 -6.14 -15.26
C PHE A 14 14.06 -7.04 -14.02
N GLY A 15 13.86 -6.37 -12.89
CA GLY A 15 13.10 -6.86 -11.75
C GLY A 15 13.33 -8.28 -11.28
N GLY A 16 14.44 -8.52 -10.58
CA GLY A 16 14.48 -9.60 -9.60
C GLY A 16 13.39 -9.36 -8.55
N THR A 17 12.61 -10.40 -8.24
CA THR A 17 11.76 -10.45 -7.05
C THR A 17 12.67 -10.37 -5.83
N GLU A 18 12.85 -9.16 -5.29
CA GLU A 18 13.49 -9.01 -4.01
C GLU A 18 12.67 -9.76 -2.94
N PRO A 19 13.29 -10.61 -2.12
CA PRO A 19 12.62 -11.15 -0.95
C PRO A 19 12.20 -9.97 -0.07
N ALA A 20 10.97 -9.99 0.43
CA ALA A 20 10.42 -8.94 1.28
C ALA A 20 11.44 -8.57 2.36
N ALA A 21 11.96 -7.35 2.30
CA ALA A 21 12.87 -6.81 3.29
C ALA A 21 12.19 -6.89 4.66
N SER A 22 12.93 -7.42 5.65
CA SER A 22 12.51 -7.42 7.05
C SER A 22 12.23 -5.98 7.49
N PRO A 23 11.34 -5.73 8.46
CA PRO A 23 10.96 -4.37 8.91
C PRO A 23 12.12 -3.49 9.37
N SER A 24 13.34 -4.05 9.54
CA SER A 24 14.54 -3.38 10.05
C SER A 24 15.42 -2.72 8.98
N GLU A 25 15.08 -2.77 7.69
CA GLU A 25 15.95 -2.24 6.61
C GLU A 25 15.28 -1.18 5.71
N VAL A 26 14.29 -0.45 6.22
CA VAL A 26 13.81 0.73 5.49
C VAL A 26 14.92 1.79 5.54
N SER A 27 15.60 1.99 4.41
CA SER A 27 16.65 3.01 4.28
C SER A 27 16.17 4.36 4.80
N ALA A 28 17.03 5.07 5.52
CA ALA A 28 16.74 6.45 5.95
C ALA A 28 16.40 7.40 4.78
N SER A 29 16.74 7.00 3.55
CA SER A 29 16.40 7.71 2.30
C SER A 29 15.05 7.31 1.70
N ALA A 30 14.32 6.35 2.28
CA ALA A 30 13.00 5.98 1.80
C ALA A 30 11.98 7.08 2.10
N PRO A 31 10.94 7.24 1.25
CA PRO A 31 9.86 8.19 1.50
C PRO A 31 9.25 8.04 2.89
N LEU A 32 8.87 9.15 3.52
CA LEU A 32 8.31 9.17 4.87
C LEU A 32 7.09 8.23 5.01
N ALA A 33 6.25 8.17 3.98
CA ALA A 33 5.11 7.26 3.93
C ALA A 33 5.51 5.77 3.98
N ASP A 34 6.69 5.40 3.47
CA ASP A 34 7.20 4.03 3.54
C ASP A 34 7.88 3.74 4.88
N ARG A 35 8.59 4.72 5.42
CA ARG A 35 9.23 4.64 6.74
C ARG A 35 8.21 4.50 7.87
N LEU A 36 7.03 5.10 7.69
CA LEU A 36 5.91 5.08 8.65
C LEU A 36 4.94 3.92 8.43
N ARG A 37 5.25 2.95 7.55
CA ARG A 37 4.39 1.79 7.38
C ARG A 37 4.26 1.02 8.70
N PRO A 38 3.03 0.75 9.15
CA PRO A 38 2.80 -0.11 10.29
C PRO A 38 3.50 -1.46 10.15
N ALA A 39 4.04 -1.96 11.25
CA ALA A 39 4.60 -3.30 11.35
C ALA A 39 3.56 -4.33 11.81
N ARG A 40 2.44 -3.89 12.41
CA ARG A 40 1.36 -4.72 12.93
C ARG A 40 0.00 -4.15 12.59
N LEU A 41 -1.03 -5.03 12.54
CA LEU A 41 -2.40 -4.62 12.20
C LEU A 41 -3.00 -3.62 13.18
N GLU A 42 -2.63 -3.69 14.46
CA GLU A 42 -3.09 -2.78 15.51
C GLU A 42 -2.57 -1.34 15.32
N GLU A 43 -1.51 -1.20 14.54
CA GLU A 43 -0.91 0.10 14.22
C GLU A 43 -1.57 0.79 13.01
N VAL A 44 -2.47 0.09 12.31
CA VAL A 44 -3.21 0.66 11.17
C VAL A 44 -4.26 1.64 11.68
N VAL A 45 -4.05 2.91 11.40
CA VAL A 45 -4.86 4.02 11.92
C VAL A 45 -6.15 4.18 11.13
N GLY A 46 -7.26 4.47 11.82
CA GLY A 46 -8.55 4.82 11.22
C GLY A 46 -9.32 3.66 10.60
N GLN A 47 -8.83 2.41 10.78
CA GLN A 47 -9.49 1.20 10.24
C GLN A 47 -9.82 0.18 11.35
N GLU A 48 -9.85 0.61 12.61
CA GLU A 48 -10.05 -0.24 13.78
C GLU A 48 -11.35 -1.05 13.71
N HIS A 49 -12.38 -0.52 13.03
CA HIS A 49 -13.64 -1.19 12.75
C HIS A 49 -13.48 -2.44 11.87
N ARG A 50 -12.34 -2.59 11.16
CA ARG A 50 -12.00 -3.75 10.32
C ARG A 50 -10.85 -4.56 10.90
N THR A 51 -9.81 -3.89 11.40
CA THR A 51 -8.56 -4.52 11.88
C THR A 51 -8.65 -4.92 13.35
N GLY A 52 -9.51 -4.30 14.13
CA GLY A 52 -9.72 -4.63 15.54
C GLY A 52 -10.28 -6.04 15.76
N PRO A 53 -10.28 -6.56 17.00
CA PRO A 53 -10.68 -7.94 17.32
C PRO A 53 -12.08 -8.31 16.83
N GLU A 54 -13.03 -7.38 16.90
CA GLU A 54 -14.40 -7.55 16.43
C GLU A 54 -14.58 -7.29 14.93
N GLY A 55 -13.56 -6.76 14.29
CA GLY A 55 -13.55 -6.49 12.85
C GLY A 55 -13.42 -7.77 12.02
N ALA A 56 -13.83 -7.70 10.76
CA ALA A 56 -13.73 -8.88 9.88
C ALA A 56 -12.29 -9.36 9.72
N ILE A 57 -11.34 -8.44 9.58
CA ILE A 57 -9.90 -8.74 9.46
C ILE A 57 -9.37 -9.34 10.76
N GLY A 58 -9.67 -8.71 11.91
CA GLY A 58 -9.22 -9.21 13.22
C GLY A 58 -9.69 -10.64 13.49
N ARG A 59 -10.96 -10.95 13.18
CA ARG A 59 -11.49 -12.32 13.31
C ARG A 59 -10.81 -13.33 12.38
N MET A 60 -10.48 -12.96 11.14
CA MET A 60 -9.76 -13.83 10.20
C MET A 60 -8.35 -14.15 10.73
N VAL A 61 -7.65 -13.14 11.24
CA VAL A 61 -6.31 -13.31 11.83
C VAL A 61 -6.38 -14.17 13.09
N ALA A 62 -7.32 -13.92 14.00
CA ALA A 62 -7.50 -14.72 15.22
C ALA A 62 -7.82 -16.18 14.91
N ALA A 63 -8.53 -16.45 13.81
CA ALA A 63 -8.83 -17.81 13.35
C ALA A 63 -7.65 -18.47 12.60
N GLY A 64 -6.57 -17.74 12.30
CA GLY A 64 -5.47 -18.23 11.47
C GLY A 64 -5.89 -18.59 10.03
N LYS A 65 -7.03 -18.08 9.57
CA LYS A 65 -7.60 -18.39 8.26
C LYS A 65 -8.00 -17.10 7.54
N LEU A 66 -7.40 -16.88 6.39
CA LEU A 66 -7.73 -15.76 5.53
C LEU A 66 -8.53 -16.26 4.32
N SER A 67 -9.73 -15.75 4.13
CA SER A 67 -10.50 -15.86 2.89
C SER A 67 -10.05 -14.78 1.90
N SER A 68 -10.34 -14.97 0.61
CA SER A 68 -10.13 -13.91 -0.38
C SER A 68 -11.01 -12.70 -0.05
N ILE A 69 -10.43 -11.50 -0.23
CA ILE A 69 -11.09 -10.23 0.10
C ILE A 69 -10.86 -9.20 -1.00
N ILE A 70 -11.79 -8.27 -1.12
CA ILE A 70 -11.64 -7.05 -1.91
C ILE A 70 -11.65 -5.87 -0.95
N LEU A 71 -10.53 -5.17 -0.87
CA LEU A 71 -10.38 -3.94 -0.10
C LEU A 71 -10.85 -2.77 -0.97
N TRP A 72 -12.01 -2.23 -0.65
CA TRP A 72 -12.60 -1.09 -1.35
C TRP A 72 -12.50 0.18 -0.52
N GLY A 73 -11.98 1.25 -1.08
CA GLY A 73 -11.90 2.54 -0.39
C GLY A 73 -11.02 3.55 -1.12
N PRO A 74 -11.07 4.82 -0.70
CA PRO A 74 -10.30 5.90 -1.27
C PRO A 74 -8.79 5.66 -1.23
N PRO A 75 -7.98 6.42 -2.00
CA PRO A 75 -6.54 6.36 -1.90
C PRO A 75 -6.06 6.71 -0.48
N GLY A 76 -4.85 6.30 -0.13
CA GLY A 76 -4.21 6.62 1.16
C GLY A 76 -4.84 6.02 2.42
N THR A 77 -5.84 5.12 2.31
CA THR A 77 -6.51 4.47 3.44
C THR A 77 -5.82 3.21 3.97
N GLY A 78 -4.66 2.85 3.43
CA GLY A 78 -3.85 1.73 3.91
C GLY A 78 -4.15 0.37 3.28
N LYS A 79 -4.82 0.28 2.11
CA LYS A 79 -5.15 -0.99 1.43
C LYS A 79 -3.94 -1.92 1.26
N THR A 80 -2.87 -1.43 0.66
CA THR A 80 -1.64 -2.20 0.42
C THR A 80 -0.95 -2.61 1.73
N THR A 81 -0.90 -1.68 2.69
CA THR A 81 -0.35 -1.92 4.03
C THR A 81 -1.12 -3.02 4.76
N THR A 82 -2.45 -2.92 4.79
CA THR A 82 -3.31 -3.93 5.41
C THR A 82 -3.12 -5.31 4.76
N ALA A 83 -3.02 -5.39 3.43
CA ALA A 83 -2.82 -6.66 2.74
C ALA A 83 -1.48 -7.32 3.09
N ARG A 84 -0.39 -6.55 3.22
CA ARG A 84 0.93 -7.05 3.63
C ARG A 84 0.88 -7.56 5.06
N LEU A 85 0.35 -6.78 5.99
CA LEU A 85 0.22 -7.17 7.39
C LEU A 85 -0.66 -8.41 7.60
N LEU A 86 -1.68 -8.58 6.74
CA LEU A 86 -2.48 -9.81 6.73
C LEU A 86 -1.67 -11.02 6.33
N ALA A 87 -0.83 -10.92 5.29
CA ALA A 87 0.03 -12.02 4.88
C ALA A 87 0.97 -12.44 6.00
N ASP A 88 1.61 -11.45 6.64
CA ASP A 88 2.55 -11.66 7.75
C ASP A 88 1.83 -12.31 8.96
N ALA A 89 0.67 -11.79 9.33
CA ALA A 89 -0.10 -12.26 10.49
C ALA A 89 -0.59 -13.72 10.37
N VAL A 90 -0.82 -14.21 9.13
CA VAL A 90 -1.27 -15.59 8.89
C VAL A 90 -0.21 -16.48 8.24
N GLY A 91 1.05 -16.00 8.14
CA GLY A 91 2.18 -16.75 7.62
C GLY A 91 2.08 -17.11 6.14
N LEU A 92 1.51 -16.24 5.31
CA LEU A 92 1.42 -16.41 3.86
C LEU A 92 2.54 -15.65 3.15
N ARG A 93 3.05 -16.22 2.05
CA ARG A 93 3.97 -15.51 1.14
C ARG A 93 3.21 -14.35 0.47
N PHE A 94 3.66 -13.12 0.68
CA PHE A 94 3.07 -11.93 0.06
C PHE A 94 3.64 -11.74 -1.36
N VAL A 95 2.75 -11.67 -2.36
CA VAL A 95 3.09 -11.31 -3.74
C VAL A 95 2.18 -10.17 -4.16
N ALA A 96 2.76 -9.09 -4.68
CA ALA A 96 2.01 -7.92 -5.12
C ALA A 96 2.14 -7.74 -6.64
N ILE A 97 1.02 -7.45 -7.29
CA ILE A 97 0.96 -7.02 -8.68
C ILE A 97 0.08 -5.78 -8.81
N SER A 98 0.35 -4.98 -9.82
CA SER A 98 -0.52 -3.84 -10.19
C SER A 98 -1.23 -4.16 -11.49
N ALA A 99 -2.57 -4.09 -11.48
CA ALA A 99 -3.35 -4.32 -12.70
C ALA A 99 -3.12 -3.26 -13.78
N VAL A 100 -2.51 -2.11 -13.44
CA VAL A 100 -2.13 -1.06 -14.38
C VAL A 100 -0.93 -1.47 -15.23
N PHE A 101 0.05 -2.19 -14.63
CA PHE A 101 1.32 -2.51 -15.27
C PHE A 101 1.47 -4.00 -15.62
N SER A 102 0.61 -4.87 -15.10
CA SER A 102 0.71 -6.33 -15.26
C SER A 102 -0.24 -6.85 -16.33
N GLY A 103 0.28 -7.74 -17.18
CA GLY A 103 -0.47 -8.42 -18.22
C GLY A 103 -0.77 -9.89 -17.92
N VAL A 104 -1.35 -10.59 -18.89
CA VAL A 104 -1.68 -12.02 -18.78
C VAL A 104 -0.42 -12.88 -18.56
N ALA A 105 0.73 -12.49 -19.13
CA ALA A 105 1.98 -13.20 -18.94
C ALA A 105 2.46 -13.16 -17.48
N ASP A 106 2.35 -11.99 -16.84
CA ASP A 106 2.74 -11.79 -15.44
C ASP A 106 1.84 -12.59 -14.51
N LEU A 107 0.51 -12.59 -14.76
CA LEU A 107 -0.43 -13.43 -14.03
C LEU A 107 -0.09 -14.91 -14.11
N LYS A 108 0.22 -15.42 -15.32
CA LYS A 108 0.62 -16.82 -15.51
C LYS A 108 1.87 -17.17 -14.73
N LYS A 109 2.88 -16.28 -14.72
CA LYS A 109 4.11 -16.45 -13.95
C LYS A 109 3.82 -16.54 -12.45
N VAL A 110 3.06 -15.59 -11.92
CA VAL A 110 2.68 -15.56 -10.51
C VAL A 110 1.92 -16.81 -10.09
N PHE A 111 0.98 -17.28 -10.90
CA PHE A 111 0.24 -18.51 -10.61
C PHE A 111 1.09 -19.76 -10.66
N ALA A 112 2.04 -19.84 -11.61
CA ALA A 112 2.99 -20.94 -11.69
C ALA A 112 3.89 -20.99 -10.44
N GLU A 113 4.44 -19.84 -10.03
CA GLU A 113 5.24 -19.73 -8.81
C GLU A 113 4.42 -20.07 -7.55
N ALA A 114 3.17 -19.59 -7.45
CA ALA A 114 2.30 -19.90 -6.32
C ALA A 114 2.03 -21.41 -6.21
N LYS A 115 1.85 -22.11 -7.34
CA LYS A 115 1.71 -23.58 -7.36
C LYS A 115 2.95 -24.30 -6.85
N GLU A 116 4.14 -23.88 -7.28
CA GLU A 116 5.39 -24.48 -6.79
C GLU A 116 5.56 -24.25 -5.29
N HIS A 117 5.29 -23.04 -4.80
CA HIS A 117 5.33 -22.76 -3.36
C HIS A 117 4.28 -23.57 -2.56
N ALA A 118 3.09 -23.76 -3.11
CA ALA A 118 2.05 -24.57 -2.47
C ALA A 118 2.48 -26.03 -2.31
N ARG A 119 3.27 -26.60 -3.24
CA ARG A 119 3.81 -27.97 -3.14
C ARG A 119 4.74 -28.19 -1.94
N ILE A 120 5.42 -27.13 -1.50
CA ILE A 120 6.28 -27.15 -0.32
C ILE A 120 5.56 -26.63 0.94
N GLY A 121 4.23 -26.53 0.91
CA GLY A 121 3.40 -26.09 2.04
C GLY A 121 3.32 -24.58 2.26
N GLN A 122 3.92 -23.77 1.38
CA GLN A 122 3.90 -22.32 1.47
C GLN A 122 2.79 -21.73 0.59
N ARG A 123 1.68 -21.35 1.21
CA ARG A 123 0.56 -20.70 0.49
C ARG A 123 0.87 -19.22 0.20
N THR A 124 0.28 -18.70 -0.87
CA THR A 124 0.52 -17.33 -1.35
C THR A 124 -0.70 -16.44 -1.14
N LEU A 125 -0.50 -15.26 -0.53
CA LEU A 125 -1.43 -14.15 -0.61
C LEU A 125 -1.03 -13.33 -1.84
N LEU A 126 -1.93 -13.27 -2.83
CA LEU A 126 -1.76 -12.45 -4.01
C LEU A 126 -2.51 -11.14 -3.83
N PHE A 127 -1.76 -10.06 -3.64
CA PHE A 127 -2.30 -8.70 -3.62
C PHE A 127 -2.35 -8.13 -5.04
N VAL A 128 -3.52 -7.66 -5.45
CA VAL A 128 -3.76 -7.05 -6.77
C VAL A 128 -4.19 -5.61 -6.57
N ASP A 129 -3.28 -4.68 -6.84
CA ASP A 129 -3.60 -3.25 -6.79
C ASP A 129 -4.39 -2.82 -8.02
N GLU A 130 -5.39 -1.97 -7.82
CA GLU A 130 -6.32 -1.48 -8.84
C GLU A 130 -6.96 -2.63 -9.65
N ILE A 131 -7.43 -3.68 -8.98
CA ILE A 131 -7.95 -4.91 -9.58
C ILE A 131 -9.04 -4.66 -10.64
N HIS A 132 -9.78 -3.56 -10.54
CA HIS A 132 -10.81 -3.15 -11.50
C HIS A 132 -10.24 -2.83 -12.91
N ARG A 133 -8.92 -2.60 -13.03
CA ARG A 133 -8.26 -2.38 -14.31
C ARG A 133 -8.09 -3.65 -15.13
N PHE A 134 -8.18 -4.81 -14.51
CA PHE A 134 -8.22 -6.07 -15.27
C PHE A 134 -9.57 -6.25 -15.97
N ASN A 135 -9.51 -6.65 -17.24
CA ASN A 135 -10.72 -7.01 -17.98
C ASN A 135 -11.35 -8.31 -17.44
N ARG A 136 -12.58 -8.62 -17.88
CA ARG A 136 -13.33 -9.79 -17.39
C ARG A 136 -12.58 -11.10 -17.57
N ALA A 137 -11.92 -11.31 -18.71
CA ALA A 137 -11.17 -12.55 -18.97
C ALA A 137 -9.95 -12.69 -18.03
N GLN A 138 -9.29 -11.57 -17.68
CA GLN A 138 -8.22 -11.56 -16.71
C GLN A 138 -8.75 -11.83 -15.30
N GLN A 139 -9.89 -11.25 -14.93
CA GLN A 139 -10.55 -11.53 -13.67
C GLN A 139 -10.98 -13.00 -13.54
N ASP A 140 -11.52 -13.60 -14.60
CA ASP A 140 -11.85 -15.03 -14.65
C ASP A 140 -10.61 -15.91 -14.46
N GLY A 141 -9.45 -15.43 -14.91
CA GLY A 141 -8.17 -16.13 -14.75
C GLY A 141 -7.75 -16.38 -13.30
N PHE A 142 -8.29 -15.63 -12.32
CA PHE A 142 -8.04 -15.86 -10.89
C PHE A 142 -8.84 -17.05 -10.33
N LEU A 143 -10.01 -17.32 -10.89
CA LEU A 143 -11.00 -18.23 -10.29
C LEU A 143 -10.43 -19.61 -9.98
N PRO A 144 -9.74 -20.32 -10.89
CA PRO A 144 -9.21 -21.66 -10.61
C PRO A 144 -8.27 -21.68 -9.40
N PHE A 145 -7.43 -20.63 -9.26
CA PHE A 145 -6.40 -20.55 -8.22
C PHE A 145 -6.93 -20.08 -6.86
N VAL A 146 -8.05 -19.35 -6.88
CA VAL A 146 -8.78 -18.96 -5.67
C VAL A 146 -9.62 -20.14 -5.17
N GLU A 147 -10.24 -20.90 -6.07
CA GLU A 147 -11.08 -22.06 -5.75
C GLU A 147 -10.28 -23.23 -5.20
N ASP A 148 -9.12 -23.52 -5.79
CA ASP A 148 -8.25 -24.61 -5.33
C ASP A 148 -7.36 -24.23 -4.12
N GLY A 149 -7.41 -22.95 -3.69
CA GLY A 149 -6.65 -22.44 -2.56
C GLY A 149 -5.15 -22.25 -2.83
N THR A 150 -4.71 -22.34 -4.08
CA THR A 150 -3.31 -22.02 -4.50
C THR A 150 -2.95 -20.60 -4.11
N VAL A 151 -3.88 -19.65 -4.30
CA VAL A 151 -3.73 -18.26 -3.86
C VAL A 151 -4.91 -17.82 -3.00
N THR A 152 -4.61 -17.02 -1.96
CA THR A 152 -5.61 -16.21 -1.29
C THR A 152 -5.55 -14.82 -1.93
N LEU A 153 -6.62 -14.40 -2.60
CA LEU A 153 -6.68 -13.13 -3.31
C LEU A 153 -7.02 -11.99 -2.36
N VAL A 154 -6.23 -10.92 -2.41
CA VAL A 154 -6.56 -9.63 -1.80
C VAL A 154 -6.56 -8.58 -2.91
N GLY A 155 -7.72 -8.26 -3.45
CA GLY A 155 -7.87 -7.19 -4.44
C GLY A 155 -8.02 -5.84 -3.77
N ALA A 156 -7.39 -4.79 -4.33
CA ALA A 156 -7.60 -3.41 -3.90
C ALA A 156 -8.22 -2.60 -5.03
N THR A 157 -9.17 -1.74 -4.69
CA THR A 157 -9.83 -0.87 -5.66
C THR A 157 -10.33 0.43 -5.02
N THR A 158 -10.32 1.50 -5.79
CA THR A 158 -10.98 2.76 -5.44
C THR A 158 -12.39 2.84 -6.00
N GLU A 159 -12.70 2.02 -7.01
CA GLU A 159 -14.00 1.98 -7.69
C GLU A 159 -14.97 1.00 -7.01
N ASN A 160 -16.27 1.17 -7.25
CA ASN A 160 -17.27 0.28 -6.66
C ASN A 160 -17.17 -1.13 -7.25
N PRO A 161 -16.80 -2.15 -6.42
CA PRO A 161 -16.58 -3.51 -6.91
C PRO A 161 -17.79 -4.13 -7.61
N SER A 162 -19.00 -3.73 -7.23
CA SER A 162 -20.23 -4.30 -7.80
C SER A 162 -20.42 -3.96 -9.28
N PHE A 163 -19.79 -2.89 -9.77
CA PHE A 163 -19.85 -2.49 -11.18
C PHE A 163 -18.63 -2.96 -11.97
N GLU A 164 -17.48 -3.04 -11.31
CA GLU A 164 -16.19 -3.23 -11.97
C GLU A 164 -15.70 -4.68 -11.96
N LEU A 165 -16.12 -5.46 -10.95
CA LEU A 165 -15.69 -6.85 -10.83
C LEU A 165 -16.77 -7.81 -11.27
N ASN A 166 -16.38 -8.94 -11.85
CA ASN A 166 -17.32 -9.96 -12.25
C ASN A 166 -17.96 -10.66 -11.04
N ALA A 167 -19.19 -11.13 -11.22
CA ALA A 167 -19.98 -11.77 -10.16
C ALA A 167 -19.31 -13.06 -9.63
N ALA A 168 -18.60 -13.79 -10.49
CA ALA A 168 -17.90 -15.01 -10.11
C ALA A 168 -16.76 -14.72 -9.11
N LEU A 169 -16.01 -13.65 -9.30
CA LEU A 169 -14.97 -13.23 -8.36
C LEU A 169 -15.57 -12.72 -7.06
N LEU A 170 -16.64 -11.88 -7.15
CA LEU A 170 -17.33 -11.34 -5.98
C LEU A 170 -17.98 -12.42 -5.11
N SER A 171 -18.46 -13.51 -5.71
CA SER A 171 -19.05 -14.63 -4.95
C SER A 171 -18.01 -15.42 -4.12
N ARG A 172 -16.71 -15.24 -4.41
CA ARG A 172 -15.58 -15.94 -3.75
C ARG A 172 -14.73 -15.04 -2.88
N ALA A 173 -15.02 -13.75 -2.86
CA ALA A 173 -14.27 -12.77 -2.08
C ALA A 173 -15.21 -11.91 -1.23
N GLN A 174 -14.84 -11.65 0.01
CA GLN A 174 -15.58 -10.73 0.86
C GLN A 174 -15.16 -9.28 0.56
N VAL A 175 -16.12 -8.40 0.28
CA VAL A 175 -15.83 -6.98 0.11
C VAL A 175 -15.73 -6.30 1.48
N LEU A 176 -14.59 -5.67 1.75
CA LEU A 176 -14.34 -4.91 2.97
C LEU A 176 -14.11 -3.44 2.62
N ILE A 177 -14.94 -2.57 3.19
CA ILE A 177 -14.85 -1.13 2.96
C ILE A 177 -13.86 -0.53 3.95
N LEU A 178 -12.81 0.12 3.43
CA LEU A 178 -11.92 0.99 4.18
C LEU A 178 -12.41 2.42 4.05
N ARG A 179 -12.48 3.12 5.16
CA ARG A 179 -13.00 4.50 5.24
C ARG A 179 -11.87 5.50 5.05
N ARG A 180 -12.22 6.72 4.64
CA ARG A 180 -11.32 7.87 4.74
C ARG A 180 -10.82 8.00 6.17
N LEU A 181 -9.56 8.38 6.32
CA LEU A 181 -9.02 8.66 7.64
C LEU A 181 -9.68 9.92 8.19
N ASP A 182 -10.17 9.86 9.40
CA ASP A 182 -10.73 11.02 10.09
C ASP A 182 -9.60 11.94 10.62
N HIS A 183 -9.98 13.10 11.13
CA HIS A 183 -9.03 14.08 11.65
C HIS A 183 -8.12 13.51 12.77
N PRO A 184 -8.62 12.77 13.78
CA PRO A 184 -7.78 12.14 14.78
C PRO A 184 -6.76 11.15 14.17
N ALA A 185 -7.18 10.32 13.22
CA ALA A 185 -6.33 9.35 12.54
C ALA A 185 -5.20 10.03 11.75
N LEU A 186 -5.52 11.08 10.99
CA LEU A 186 -4.54 11.88 10.26
C LEU A 186 -3.57 12.61 11.21
N SER A 187 -4.07 13.17 12.31
CA SER A 187 -3.24 13.82 13.33
C SER A 187 -2.24 12.83 13.95
N GLN A 188 -2.68 11.61 14.23
CA GLN A 188 -1.81 10.54 14.74
C GLN A 188 -0.71 10.16 13.73
N LEU A 189 -0.98 10.21 12.42
CA LEU A 189 0.05 10.00 11.40
C LEU A 189 1.11 11.10 11.44
N LEU A 190 0.73 12.36 11.65
CA LEU A 190 1.69 13.46 11.81
C LEU A 190 2.50 13.31 13.11
N ASP A 191 1.88 12.91 14.23
CA ASP A 191 2.59 12.66 15.49
C ASP A 191 3.68 11.58 15.30
N ARG A 192 3.36 10.52 14.57
CA ARG A 192 4.32 9.47 14.21
C ARG A 192 5.43 9.99 13.29
N ALA A 193 5.09 10.88 12.35
CA ALA A 193 6.06 11.51 11.46
C ALA A 193 7.06 12.37 12.26
N GLU A 194 6.56 13.20 13.18
CA GLU A 194 7.36 14.04 14.07
C GLU A 194 8.29 13.19 14.96
N ALA A 195 7.77 12.07 15.48
CA ALA A 195 8.57 11.14 16.29
C ALA A 195 9.71 10.50 15.51
N ILE A 196 9.51 10.08 14.24
CA ILE A 196 10.56 9.49 13.39
C ILE A 196 11.56 10.55 12.94
N GLU A 197 11.10 11.75 12.59
CA GLU A 197 11.99 12.86 12.19
C GLU A 197 12.74 13.50 13.37
N GLY A 198 12.32 13.21 14.62
CA GLY A 198 12.92 13.75 15.84
C GLY A 198 12.74 15.26 16.00
N ARG A 199 11.80 15.86 15.27
CA ARG A 199 11.48 17.29 15.30
C ARG A 199 10.02 17.53 14.91
N PRO A 200 9.40 18.60 15.46
CA PRO A 200 8.05 18.98 15.07
C PRO A 200 8.01 19.48 13.63
N LEU A 201 6.83 19.41 13.00
CA LEU A 201 6.57 20.09 11.75
C LEU A 201 6.73 21.61 11.92
N PRO A 202 7.30 22.31 10.92
CA PRO A 202 7.47 23.76 10.98
C PRO A 202 6.14 24.52 10.74
N LEU A 203 5.12 24.19 11.54
CA LEU A 203 3.76 24.71 11.41
C LEU A 203 3.25 25.25 12.76
N THR A 204 2.44 26.28 12.72
CA THR A 204 1.60 26.65 13.88
C THR A 204 0.51 25.59 14.08
N PRO A 205 -0.12 25.49 15.28
CA PRO A 205 -1.22 24.55 15.52
C PRO A 205 -2.35 24.68 14.47
N ASP A 206 -2.75 25.91 14.15
CA ASP A 206 -3.80 26.18 13.16
C ASP A 206 -3.39 25.75 11.74
N ALA A 207 -2.11 25.91 11.38
CA ALA A 207 -1.59 25.45 10.09
C ALA A 207 -1.51 23.91 10.03
N ARG A 208 -1.19 23.26 11.16
CA ARG A 208 -1.20 21.80 11.26
C ARG A 208 -2.62 21.25 11.05
N ASP A 209 -3.62 21.86 11.65
CA ASP A 209 -5.02 21.50 11.46
C ASP A 209 -5.48 21.75 10.01
N ALA A 210 -5.04 22.86 9.40
CA ALA A 210 -5.30 23.15 7.99
C ALA A 210 -4.65 22.10 7.06
N LEU A 211 -3.44 21.63 7.36
CA LEU A 211 -2.78 20.56 6.62
C LEU A 211 -3.57 19.25 6.70
N VAL A 212 -4.00 18.86 7.91
CA VAL A 212 -4.84 17.68 8.15
C VAL A 212 -6.15 17.78 7.37
N ALA A 213 -6.83 18.92 7.43
CA ALA A 213 -8.07 19.16 6.69
C ALA A 213 -7.87 19.05 5.16
N SER A 214 -6.75 19.55 4.64
CA SER A 214 -6.43 19.52 3.22
C SER A 214 -6.20 18.11 2.68
N ALA A 215 -5.84 17.17 3.52
CA ALA A 215 -5.58 15.77 3.14
C ALA A 215 -6.85 14.99 2.80
N ASP A 216 -8.03 15.47 3.19
CA ASP A 216 -9.35 14.87 2.88
C ASP A 216 -9.39 13.35 3.10
N GLY A 217 -8.76 12.88 4.19
CA GLY A 217 -8.72 11.46 4.55
C GLY A 217 -7.67 10.61 3.83
N ASP A 218 -6.78 11.21 3.02
CA ASP A 218 -5.67 10.53 2.37
C ASP A 218 -4.39 10.64 3.21
N GLY A 219 -4.04 9.57 3.93
CA GLY A 219 -2.83 9.52 4.75
C GLY A 219 -1.53 9.57 3.93
N ARG A 220 -1.51 9.05 2.70
CA ARG A 220 -0.34 9.11 1.83
C ARG A 220 -0.08 10.54 1.37
N PHE A 221 -1.13 11.24 0.94
CA PHE A 221 -1.02 12.66 0.60
C PHE A 221 -0.49 13.47 1.77
N LEU A 222 -1.06 13.28 2.97
CA LEU A 222 -0.63 13.96 4.18
C LEU A 222 0.86 13.78 4.47
N LEU A 223 1.34 12.53 4.43
CA LEU A 223 2.74 12.21 4.72
C LEU A 223 3.69 12.77 3.64
N ASN A 224 3.29 12.78 2.37
CA ASN A 224 4.06 13.43 1.31
C ASN A 224 4.18 14.93 1.51
N GLN A 225 3.11 15.59 1.99
CA GLN A 225 3.19 17.02 2.32
C GLN A 225 4.08 17.26 3.54
N ALA A 226 3.99 16.41 4.57
CA ALA A 226 4.86 16.50 5.74
C ALA A 226 6.34 16.32 5.36
N GLU A 227 6.68 15.32 4.55
CA GLU A 227 8.04 15.11 4.03
C GLU A 227 8.55 16.32 3.25
N THR A 228 7.68 16.92 2.46
CA THR A 228 7.97 18.15 1.71
C THR A 228 8.30 19.32 2.65
N LEU A 229 7.54 19.49 3.74
CA LEU A 229 7.80 20.52 4.74
C LEU A 229 9.12 20.27 5.48
N TYR A 230 9.47 19.02 5.77
CA TYR A 230 10.75 18.66 6.37
C TYR A 230 11.96 18.89 5.46
N SER A 231 11.77 18.88 4.14
CA SER A 231 12.85 19.10 3.16
C SER A 231 13.27 20.57 3.02
N VAL A 232 12.54 21.51 3.62
CA VAL A 232 12.79 22.96 3.54
C VAL A 232 13.04 23.52 4.95
N SER A 233 13.99 24.44 5.05
CA SER A 233 14.19 25.21 6.28
C SER A 233 13.33 26.45 6.27
N PHE A 234 12.69 26.75 7.39
CA PHE A 234 11.87 27.94 7.61
C PHE A 234 12.42 28.74 8.79
N ASP A 235 12.43 30.05 8.69
CA ASP A 235 12.90 30.93 9.78
C ASP A 235 11.95 30.95 10.97
N ALA A 236 10.66 30.68 10.72
CA ALA A 236 9.61 30.58 11.74
C ALA A 236 8.55 29.56 11.29
N PRO A 237 7.77 28.98 12.22
CA PRO A 237 6.66 28.13 11.88
C PRO A 237 5.65 28.82 10.95
N LEU A 238 5.21 28.13 9.92
CA LEU A 238 4.22 28.64 8.98
C LEU A 238 2.85 28.72 9.63
N ASP A 239 2.16 29.81 9.40
CA ASP A 239 0.72 29.95 9.65
C ASP A 239 -0.10 29.35 8.49
N PRO A 240 -1.44 29.29 8.56
CA PRO A 240 -2.26 28.72 7.50
C PRO A 240 -2.09 29.41 6.13
N ALA A 241 -1.84 30.72 6.11
CA ALA A 241 -1.61 31.46 4.87
C ALA A 241 -0.25 31.12 4.26
N GLY A 242 0.80 31.03 5.08
CA GLY A 242 2.14 30.61 4.67
C GLY A 242 2.15 29.17 4.16
N LEU A 243 1.45 28.26 4.82
CA LEU A 243 1.28 26.88 4.39
C LEU A 243 0.60 26.82 3.00
N SER A 244 -0.52 27.52 2.84
CA SER A 244 -1.25 27.57 1.56
C SER A 244 -0.37 28.09 0.42
N ALA A 245 0.34 29.19 0.66
CA ALA A 245 1.27 29.76 -0.33
C ALA A 245 2.41 28.80 -0.67
N PHE A 246 2.93 28.04 0.30
CA PHE A 246 3.97 27.05 0.10
C PHE A 246 3.48 25.89 -0.78
N LEU A 247 2.33 25.30 -0.48
CA LEU A 247 1.75 24.19 -1.21
C LEU A 247 1.38 24.58 -2.65
N GLN A 248 0.80 25.76 -2.88
CA GLN A 248 0.43 26.27 -4.21
C GLN A 248 1.63 26.52 -5.11
N ARG A 249 2.74 27.05 -4.60
CA ARG A 249 3.96 27.29 -5.38
C ARG A 249 4.53 26.00 -5.96
N ARG A 250 4.42 24.88 -5.27
CA ARG A 250 4.92 23.59 -5.76
C ARG A 250 4.05 23.00 -6.87
N VAL A 251 2.74 23.14 -6.80
CA VAL A 251 1.84 22.71 -7.90
C VAL A 251 2.20 23.45 -9.18
N ALA A 252 2.45 24.76 -9.11
CA ALA A 252 2.82 25.58 -10.27
C ALA A 252 4.20 25.25 -10.88
N VAL A 253 5.13 24.67 -10.14
CA VAL A 253 6.44 24.23 -10.66
C VAL A 253 6.30 22.93 -11.45
N TYR A 254 5.47 21.98 -10.99
CA TYR A 254 5.22 20.71 -11.69
C TYR A 254 4.46 20.88 -13.02
N ASP A 255 3.62 21.93 -13.17
CA ASP A 255 2.89 22.21 -14.41
C ASP A 255 3.74 22.90 -15.49
N LYS A 256 4.93 23.41 -15.16
CA LYS A 256 5.81 24.08 -16.12
C LYS A 256 6.79 23.16 -16.84
N ASP A 257 6.94 21.92 -16.39
CA ASP A 257 7.83 20.91 -16.96
C ASP A 257 7.08 19.84 -17.79
N ARG A 258 5.88 20.17 -18.28
CA ARG A 258 5.11 19.35 -19.22
C ARG A 258 5.02 19.97 -20.59
#